data_8a22550b6f9c0b95ddcbb0357d85e55f
#
_entry.id   8a22550b6f9c0b95ddcbb0357d85e55f
#
_cell.length_a   1.000
_cell.length_b   1.000
_cell.length_c   1.000
_cell.angle_alpha   90.00
_cell.angle_beta   90.00
_cell.angle_gamma   90.00
#
_symmetry.space_group_name_H-M   'P 1'
#
loop_
_entity.id
_entity.type
_entity.pdbx_description
1 polymer ?
#
loop_
_entity_poly.entity_id
_entity_poly.type
_entity_poly.pdbx_seq_one_letter_code
_entity_poly.pdbx_strand_id
1 'polypeptide(L)'
;MYKNGLTYGKCTTIVLLTHIIMLLAILLRGKYDTPQDILPLAVAVIGLDLTYSIVLRFLYRQMTYTLDFVLLLLINISVMFQSCFGGVGFAAKHYVTCIVALAVCQVGFLLTRNHVWIQSKKIVLYILLGVLILSILLLTGSRSMWINIGPISIQPSEFMKPVFVLICATSIREQHEKKKILFFYVSKEMMILTGAFIVIVGLQWW
;
A
#
# COMPACT_ATOMS: atom_id res chain seq x y z
N MET A 1 -26.38 12.48 2.51
CA MET A 1 -26.59 11.12 2.00
C MET A 1 -26.32 11.15 0.49
N TYR A 2 -25.14 10.74 0.06
CA TYR A 2 -24.75 10.76 -1.36
C TYR A 2 -25.53 9.66 -2.11
N LYS A 3 -26.60 10.03 -2.79
CA LYS A 3 -27.47 9.11 -3.56
C LYS A 3 -26.89 8.62 -4.89
N ASN A 4 -25.69 9.09 -5.29
CA ASN A 4 -25.11 8.81 -6.61
C ASN A 4 -23.76 8.06 -6.56
N GLY A 5 -23.41 7.42 -5.45
CA GLY A 5 -22.21 6.57 -5.37
C GLY A 5 -22.39 5.26 -6.12
N LEU A 6 -21.32 4.76 -6.73
CA LEU A 6 -21.27 3.41 -7.29
C LEU A 6 -21.66 2.40 -6.21
N THR A 7 -22.70 1.62 -6.46
CA THR A 7 -23.11 0.54 -5.55
C THR A 7 -22.02 -0.53 -5.52
N TYR A 8 -21.85 -1.17 -4.37
CA TYR A 8 -20.93 -2.28 -4.16
C TYR A 8 -20.94 -3.31 -5.33
N GLY A 9 -22.13 -3.76 -5.73
CA GLY A 9 -22.27 -4.71 -6.84
C GLY A 9 -21.71 -4.16 -8.16
N LYS A 10 -21.94 -2.90 -8.48
CA LYS A 10 -21.39 -2.28 -9.70
C LYS A 10 -19.86 -2.23 -9.67
N CYS A 11 -19.25 -1.89 -8.52
CA CYS A 11 -17.80 -1.90 -8.37
C CYS A 11 -17.21 -3.30 -8.59
N THR A 12 -17.77 -4.31 -7.93
CA THR A 12 -17.35 -5.71 -8.11
C THR A 12 -17.47 -6.14 -9.57
N THR A 13 -18.60 -5.81 -10.22
CA THR A 13 -18.81 -6.14 -11.64
C THR A 13 -17.78 -5.48 -12.54
N ILE A 14 -17.44 -4.20 -12.30
CA ILE A 14 -16.42 -3.50 -13.09
C ILE A 14 -15.04 -4.16 -12.94
N VAL A 15 -14.63 -4.51 -11.71
CA VAL A 15 -13.35 -5.17 -11.47
C VAL A 15 -13.29 -6.53 -12.20
N LEU A 16 -14.32 -7.37 -12.05
CA LEU A 16 -14.38 -8.67 -12.70
C LEU A 16 -14.42 -8.56 -14.23
N LEU A 17 -15.21 -7.62 -14.75
CA LEU A 17 -15.29 -7.40 -16.20
C LEU A 17 -13.94 -6.96 -16.78
N THR A 18 -13.24 -6.05 -16.10
CA THR A 18 -11.91 -5.61 -16.51
C THR A 18 -10.92 -6.78 -16.51
N HIS A 19 -10.97 -7.62 -15.47
CA HIS A 19 -10.13 -8.80 -15.39
C HIS A 19 -10.38 -9.76 -16.56
N ILE A 20 -11.65 -10.05 -16.88
CA ILE A 20 -12.02 -10.93 -18.01
C ILE A 20 -11.55 -10.34 -19.35
N ILE A 21 -11.75 -9.04 -19.57
CA ILE A 21 -11.29 -8.36 -20.80
C ILE A 21 -9.77 -8.46 -20.94
N MET A 22 -9.02 -8.22 -19.86
CA MET A 22 -7.57 -8.31 -19.89
C MET A 22 -7.09 -9.75 -20.14
N LEU A 23 -7.70 -10.74 -19.51
CA LEU A 23 -7.40 -12.15 -19.74
C LEU A 23 -7.64 -12.52 -21.19
N LEU A 24 -8.78 -12.11 -21.76
CA LEU A 24 -9.12 -12.35 -23.17
C LEU A 24 -8.09 -11.69 -24.10
N ALA A 25 -7.67 -10.45 -23.82
CA ALA A 25 -6.65 -9.75 -24.60
C ALA A 25 -5.30 -10.47 -24.58
N ILE A 26 -4.90 -11.04 -23.42
CA ILE A 26 -3.67 -11.83 -23.30
C ILE A 26 -3.75 -13.11 -24.12
N LEU A 27 -4.87 -13.83 -24.05
CA LEU A 27 -5.08 -15.07 -24.79
C LEU A 27 -5.10 -14.82 -26.31
N LEU A 28 -5.74 -13.75 -26.75
CA LEU A 28 -5.78 -13.37 -28.17
C LEU A 28 -4.42 -12.92 -28.73
N ARG A 29 -3.53 -12.42 -27.87
CA ARG A 29 -2.17 -12.05 -28.28
C ARG A 29 -1.30 -13.27 -28.66
N GLY A 30 -1.71 -14.48 -28.32
CA GLY A 30 -1.00 -15.70 -28.66
C GLY A 30 0.38 -15.85 -28.02
N LYS A 31 0.65 -15.19 -26.90
CA LYS A 31 1.93 -15.27 -26.19
C LYS A 31 2.10 -16.61 -25.46
N TYR A 32 1.00 -17.26 -25.14
CA TYR A 32 0.98 -18.55 -24.47
C TYR A 32 0.51 -19.61 -25.48
N ASP A 33 1.27 -20.65 -25.64
CA ASP A 33 0.94 -21.76 -26.55
C ASP A 33 -0.31 -22.50 -26.08
N THR A 34 -0.54 -22.53 -24.75
CA THR A 34 -1.75 -23.09 -24.17
C THR A 34 -2.37 -22.16 -23.14
N PRO A 35 -3.72 -22.03 -23.08
CA PRO A 35 -4.42 -21.29 -22.02
C PRO A 35 -4.13 -21.84 -20.62
N GLN A 36 -3.67 -23.09 -20.50
CA GLN A 36 -3.39 -23.76 -19.24
C GLN A 36 -2.29 -23.06 -18.42
N ASP A 37 -1.39 -22.34 -19.07
CA ASP A 37 -0.29 -21.65 -18.39
C ASP A 37 -0.75 -20.47 -17.55
N ILE A 38 -1.74 -19.70 -18.03
CA ILE A 38 -2.20 -18.48 -17.35
C ILE A 38 -3.49 -18.69 -16.55
N LEU A 39 -4.27 -19.71 -16.88
CA LEU A 39 -5.60 -19.94 -16.29
C LEU A 39 -5.56 -20.09 -14.76
N PRO A 40 -4.60 -20.81 -14.13
CA PRO A 40 -4.52 -20.90 -12.67
C PRO A 40 -4.32 -19.55 -12.00
N LEU A 41 -3.46 -18.70 -12.58
CA LEU A 41 -3.20 -17.35 -12.06
C LEU A 41 -4.47 -16.49 -12.19
N ALA A 42 -5.16 -16.54 -13.34
CA ALA A 42 -6.39 -15.79 -13.56
C ALA A 42 -7.49 -16.20 -12.57
N VAL A 43 -7.67 -17.50 -12.33
CA VAL A 43 -8.62 -18.00 -11.34
C VAL A 43 -8.26 -17.56 -9.92
N ALA A 44 -6.96 -17.57 -9.56
CA ALA A 44 -6.50 -17.10 -8.26
C ALA A 44 -6.79 -15.60 -8.06
N VAL A 45 -6.60 -14.77 -9.07
CA VAL A 45 -6.89 -13.32 -9.01
C VAL A 45 -8.39 -13.07 -8.86
N ILE A 46 -9.25 -13.76 -9.62
CA ILE A 46 -10.72 -13.71 -9.45
C ILE A 46 -11.12 -14.14 -8.04
N GLY A 47 -10.50 -15.19 -7.53
CA GLY A 47 -10.71 -15.66 -6.16
C GLY A 47 -10.39 -14.60 -5.13
N LEU A 48 -9.29 -13.87 -5.31
CA LEU A 48 -8.93 -12.73 -4.45
C LEU A 48 -9.98 -11.62 -4.53
N ASP A 49 -10.39 -11.23 -5.74
CA ASP A 49 -11.37 -10.16 -5.94
C ASP A 49 -12.71 -10.48 -5.23
N LEU A 50 -13.17 -11.69 -5.33
CA LEU A 50 -14.41 -12.14 -4.69
C LEU A 50 -14.26 -12.20 -3.16
N THR A 51 -13.17 -12.84 -2.66
CA THR A 51 -12.95 -12.99 -1.23
C THR A 51 -12.72 -11.63 -0.57
N TYR A 52 -11.90 -10.77 -1.17
CA TYR A 52 -11.66 -9.43 -0.66
C TYR A 52 -12.95 -8.58 -0.68
N SER A 53 -13.73 -8.65 -1.74
CA SER A 53 -15.03 -7.98 -1.83
C SER A 53 -15.99 -8.43 -0.71
N ILE A 54 -16.04 -9.73 -0.41
CA ILE A 54 -16.85 -10.26 0.68
C ILE A 54 -16.35 -9.77 2.03
N VAL A 55 -15.04 -9.82 2.26
CA VAL A 55 -14.40 -9.34 3.50
C VAL A 55 -14.68 -7.85 3.73
N LEU A 56 -14.56 -7.01 2.71
CA LEU A 56 -14.89 -5.59 2.79
C LEU A 56 -16.34 -5.36 3.22
N ARG A 57 -17.26 -6.12 2.66
CA ARG A 57 -18.69 -6.00 3.00
C ARG A 57 -18.97 -6.35 4.46
N PHE A 58 -18.24 -7.32 5.02
CA PHE A 58 -18.38 -7.69 6.43
C PHE A 58 -17.72 -6.67 7.37
N LEU A 59 -16.50 -6.23 7.05
CA LEU A 59 -15.72 -5.33 7.91
C LEU A 59 -16.24 -3.88 7.90
N TYR A 60 -16.73 -3.41 6.75
CA TYR A 60 -17.01 -1.97 6.53
C TYR A 60 -18.45 -1.70 6.06
N ARG A 61 -19.42 -2.23 6.75
CA ARG A 61 -20.85 -2.23 6.39
C ARG A 61 -21.46 -0.86 6.05
N GLN A 62 -20.81 0.26 6.44
CA GLN A 62 -21.33 1.63 6.25
C GLN A 62 -20.36 2.57 5.54
N MET A 63 -19.24 2.09 5.02
CA MET A 63 -18.22 2.92 4.36
C MET A 63 -18.30 2.88 2.85
N THR A 64 -17.64 3.86 2.21
CA THR A 64 -17.48 3.88 0.75
C THR A 64 -16.30 2.98 0.38
N TYR A 65 -16.55 1.96 -0.43
CA TYR A 65 -15.55 0.97 -0.87
C TYR A 65 -14.79 1.39 -2.13
N THR A 66 -15.00 2.59 -2.62
CA THR A 66 -14.46 3.04 -3.92
C THR A 66 -12.94 2.92 -4.00
N LEU A 67 -12.24 3.31 -2.92
CA LEU A 67 -10.77 3.24 -2.88
C LEU A 67 -10.26 1.80 -2.96
N ASP A 68 -10.88 0.90 -2.21
CA ASP A 68 -10.52 -0.51 -2.19
C ASP A 68 -10.76 -1.18 -3.56
N PHE A 69 -11.85 -0.83 -4.24
CA PHE A 69 -12.11 -1.34 -5.59
C PHE A 69 -11.15 -0.79 -6.63
N VAL A 70 -10.74 0.48 -6.51
CA VAL A 70 -9.68 1.05 -7.36
C VAL A 70 -8.36 0.32 -7.12
N LEU A 71 -8.05 0.00 -5.86
CA LEU A 71 -6.85 -0.76 -5.51
C LEU A 71 -6.87 -2.18 -6.12
N LEU A 72 -7.99 -2.90 -6.01
CA LEU A 72 -8.17 -4.20 -6.66
C LEU A 72 -8.00 -4.10 -8.18
N LEU A 73 -8.60 -3.10 -8.80
CA LEU A 73 -8.48 -2.86 -10.23
C LEU A 73 -7.02 -2.67 -10.64
N LEU A 74 -6.27 -1.86 -9.89
CA LEU A 74 -4.85 -1.63 -10.15
C LEU A 74 -4.01 -2.90 -9.97
N ILE A 75 -4.33 -3.73 -8.97
CA ILE A 75 -3.66 -5.02 -8.76
C ILE A 75 -3.92 -5.95 -9.94
N ASN A 76 -5.16 -6.07 -10.40
CA ASN A 76 -5.52 -6.89 -11.56
C ASN A 76 -4.76 -6.46 -12.80
N ILE A 77 -4.74 -5.16 -13.10
CA ILE A 77 -3.98 -4.59 -14.20
C ILE A 77 -2.50 -4.95 -14.03
N SER A 78 -1.92 -4.71 -12.86
CA SER A 78 -0.50 -4.95 -12.60
C SER A 78 -0.11 -6.42 -12.79
N VAL A 79 -0.89 -7.36 -12.22
CA VAL A 79 -0.62 -8.80 -12.34
C VAL A 79 -0.73 -9.28 -13.79
N MET A 80 -1.75 -8.80 -14.53
CA MET A 80 -1.94 -9.16 -15.92
C MET A 80 -0.83 -8.60 -16.83
N PHE A 81 -0.39 -7.35 -16.60
CA PHE A 81 0.76 -6.78 -17.30
C PHE A 81 2.04 -7.56 -17.00
N GLN A 82 2.29 -7.91 -15.75
CA GLN A 82 3.47 -8.71 -15.37
C GLN A 82 3.47 -10.08 -16.04
N SER A 83 2.31 -10.71 -16.22
CA SER A 83 2.22 -11.98 -16.95
C SER A 83 2.59 -11.82 -18.43
N CYS A 84 2.27 -10.66 -19.03
CA CYS A 84 2.61 -10.36 -20.43
C CYS A 84 4.12 -10.18 -20.65
N PHE A 85 4.81 -9.52 -19.73
CA PHE A 85 6.21 -9.14 -19.88
C PHE A 85 7.18 -10.10 -19.23
N GLY A 86 6.90 -10.52 -18.00
CA GLY A 86 7.78 -11.37 -17.19
C GLY A 86 7.43 -12.86 -17.20
N GLY A 87 6.29 -13.24 -17.81
CA GLY A 87 5.77 -14.61 -17.75
C GLY A 87 5.00 -14.92 -16.48
N VAL A 88 4.31 -16.07 -16.47
CA VAL A 88 3.38 -16.48 -15.39
C VAL A 88 4.08 -16.62 -14.05
N GLY A 89 5.30 -17.18 -14.02
CA GLY A 89 6.04 -17.38 -12.78
C GLY A 89 6.42 -16.06 -12.09
N PHE A 90 6.75 -15.03 -12.85
CA PHE A 90 7.04 -13.70 -12.32
C PHE A 90 5.75 -13.02 -11.84
N ALA A 91 4.67 -13.12 -12.61
CA ALA A 91 3.36 -12.58 -12.24
C ALA A 91 2.80 -13.25 -10.98
N ALA A 92 3.02 -14.56 -10.78
CA ALA A 92 2.61 -15.26 -9.57
C ALA A 92 3.34 -14.75 -8.32
N LYS A 93 4.66 -14.50 -8.40
CA LYS A 93 5.42 -13.88 -7.31
C LYS A 93 4.90 -12.49 -6.99
N HIS A 94 4.66 -11.68 -8.02
CA HIS A 94 4.09 -10.34 -7.87
C HIS A 94 2.69 -10.39 -7.23
N TYR A 95 1.84 -11.33 -7.62
CA TYR A 95 0.53 -11.54 -7.05
C TYR A 95 0.57 -11.84 -5.54
N VAL A 96 1.47 -12.73 -5.10
CA VAL A 96 1.67 -13.01 -3.67
C VAL A 96 2.09 -11.73 -2.91
N THR A 97 2.99 -10.94 -3.49
CA THR A 97 3.39 -9.65 -2.90
C THR A 97 2.21 -8.69 -2.78
N CYS A 98 1.33 -8.64 -3.78
CA CYS A 98 0.11 -7.81 -3.74
C CYS A 98 -0.86 -8.26 -2.64
N ILE A 99 -1.03 -9.57 -2.43
CA ILE A 99 -1.87 -10.08 -1.32
C ILE A 99 -1.32 -9.63 0.04
N VAL A 100 -0.01 -9.75 0.24
CA VAL A 100 0.64 -9.29 1.48
C VAL A 100 0.46 -7.78 1.66
N ALA A 101 0.64 -6.99 0.58
CA ALA A 101 0.45 -5.55 0.61
C ALA A 101 -0.99 -5.17 0.95
N LEU A 102 -2.00 -5.86 0.39
CA LEU A 102 -3.41 -5.67 0.75
C LEU A 102 -3.67 -5.96 2.23
N ALA A 103 -3.14 -7.07 2.75
CA ALA A 103 -3.30 -7.43 4.16
C ALA A 103 -2.68 -6.36 5.08
N VAL A 104 -1.46 -5.90 4.77
CA VAL A 104 -0.79 -4.81 5.52
C VAL A 104 -1.59 -3.51 5.43
N CYS A 105 -2.14 -3.17 4.27
CA CYS A 105 -2.98 -1.99 4.08
C CYS A 105 -4.23 -2.06 4.96
N GLN A 106 -4.90 -3.22 5.03
CA GLN A 106 -6.09 -3.41 5.87
C GLN A 106 -5.77 -3.35 7.36
N VAL A 107 -4.66 -3.94 7.79
CA VAL A 107 -4.18 -3.82 9.18
C VAL A 107 -3.88 -2.35 9.50
N GLY A 108 -3.20 -1.63 8.62
CA GLY A 108 -2.94 -0.20 8.76
C GLY A 108 -4.24 0.60 8.89
N PHE A 109 -5.24 0.32 8.06
CA PHE A 109 -6.54 0.97 8.13
C PHE A 109 -7.28 0.67 9.46
N LEU A 110 -7.28 -0.58 9.93
CA LEU A 110 -7.89 -0.95 11.21
C LEU A 110 -7.20 -0.25 12.39
N LEU A 111 -5.89 -0.13 12.35
CA LEU A 111 -5.12 0.60 13.35
C LEU A 111 -5.47 2.10 13.33
N THR A 112 -5.57 2.72 12.15
CA THR A 112 -5.88 4.15 12.01
C THR A 112 -7.33 4.48 12.39
N ARG A 113 -8.23 3.52 12.29
CA ARG A 113 -9.62 3.68 12.72
C ARG A 113 -9.74 4.03 14.21
N ASN A 114 -8.85 3.50 15.05
CA ASN A 114 -8.79 3.84 16.47
C ASN A 114 -7.71 4.91 16.73
N HIS A 115 -8.00 6.16 16.36
CA HIS A 115 -7.08 7.28 16.50
C HIS A 115 -6.61 7.54 17.94
N VAL A 116 -7.44 7.22 18.95
CA VAL A 116 -7.06 7.36 20.37
C VAL A 116 -5.94 6.39 20.71
N TRP A 117 -6.01 5.16 20.22
CA TRP A 117 -4.98 4.16 20.43
C TRP A 117 -3.65 4.58 19.76
N ILE A 118 -3.69 5.09 18.52
CA ILE A 118 -2.48 5.57 17.82
C ILE A 118 -1.85 6.74 18.57
N GLN A 119 -2.66 7.68 19.04
CA GLN A 119 -2.19 8.83 19.79
C GLN A 119 -1.49 8.41 21.09
N SER A 120 -2.04 7.41 21.81
CA SER A 120 -1.40 6.85 23.00
C SER A 120 -0.07 6.14 22.70
N LYS A 121 0.17 5.70 21.45
CA LYS A 121 1.40 5.01 21.00
C LYS A 121 2.34 5.89 20.19
N LYS A 122 2.17 7.20 20.25
CA LYS A 122 3.00 8.18 19.51
C LYS A 122 4.51 7.96 19.70
N ILE A 123 4.94 7.70 20.95
CA ILE A 123 6.34 7.41 21.25
C ILE A 123 6.85 6.17 20.50
N VAL A 124 6.02 5.12 20.42
CA VAL A 124 6.37 3.89 19.69
C VAL A 124 6.56 4.17 18.19
N LEU A 125 5.72 5.05 17.61
CA LEU A 125 5.86 5.46 16.21
C LEU A 125 7.18 6.21 15.98
N TYR A 126 7.58 7.11 16.88
CA TYR A 126 8.87 7.81 16.79
C TYR A 126 10.06 6.86 16.93
N ILE A 127 10.00 5.89 17.84
CA ILE A 127 11.02 4.85 17.99
C ILE A 127 11.11 4.02 16.69
N LEU A 128 9.97 3.60 16.15
CA LEU A 128 9.92 2.85 14.89
C LEU A 128 10.52 3.65 13.73
N LEU A 129 10.19 4.93 13.62
CA LEU A 129 10.80 5.82 12.61
C LEU A 129 12.31 5.90 12.78
N GLY A 130 12.80 6.07 14.01
CA GLY A 130 14.23 6.11 14.31
C GLY A 130 14.95 4.82 13.93
N VAL A 131 14.35 3.66 14.22
CA VAL A 131 14.91 2.34 13.85
C VAL A 131 14.93 2.18 12.32
N LEU A 132 13.92 2.63 11.61
CA LEU A 132 13.89 2.58 10.14
C LEU A 132 14.94 3.51 9.52
N ILE A 133 15.13 4.72 10.05
CA ILE A 133 16.18 5.64 9.61
C ILE A 133 17.55 5.01 9.85
N LEU A 134 17.79 4.44 11.04
CA LEU A 134 19.04 3.76 11.35
C LEU A 134 19.30 2.57 10.42
N SER A 135 18.27 1.79 10.10
CA SER A 135 18.37 0.67 9.15
C SER A 135 18.83 1.15 7.78
N ILE A 136 18.31 2.28 7.29
CA ILE A 136 18.71 2.85 6.01
C ILE A 136 20.16 3.34 6.06
N LEU A 137 20.55 4.02 7.15
CA LEU A 137 21.94 4.48 7.34
C LEU A 137 22.93 3.33 7.31
N LEU A 138 22.61 2.21 7.95
CA LEU A 138 23.45 1.01 7.95
C LEU A 138 23.51 0.36 6.57
N LEU A 139 22.43 0.41 5.79
CA LEU A 139 22.37 -0.15 4.45
C LEU A 139 23.06 0.75 3.41
N THR A 140 23.12 2.06 3.63
CA THR A 140 23.76 3.02 2.71
C THR A 140 25.25 2.69 2.50
N GLY A 141 25.91 2.06 3.49
CA GLY A 141 27.28 1.53 3.35
C GLY A 141 27.40 0.25 2.49
N SER A 142 26.31 -0.44 2.21
CA SER A 142 26.28 -1.69 1.46
C SER A 142 25.56 -1.47 0.13
N ARG A 143 26.12 -0.98 -0.90
CA ARG A 143 25.60 -0.81 -2.29
C ARG A 143 24.15 -1.25 -2.63
N SER A 144 23.36 -1.71 -1.68
CA SER A 144 22.01 -2.20 -1.84
C SER A 144 21.12 -1.65 -0.71
N MET A 145 20.10 -0.87 -1.07
CA MET A 145 19.06 -0.40 -0.13
C MET A 145 17.98 -1.46 0.15
N TRP A 146 18.19 -2.69 -0.34
CA TRP A 146 17.24 -3.79 -0.23
C TRP A 146 17.75 -4.82 0.77
N ILE A 147 16.88 -5.22 1.68
CA ILE A 147 17.09 -6.36 2.58
C ILE A 147 16.43 -7.58 1.94
N ASN A 148 17.25 -8.57 1.57
CA ASN A 148 16.74 -9.80 1.00
C ASN A 148 16.53 -10.84 2.11
N ILE A 149 15.30 -11.25 2.33
CA ILE A 149 14.91 -12.29 3.29
C ILE A 149 14.33 -13.45 2.49
N GLY A 150 15.20 -14.39 2.08
CA GLY A 150 14.80 -15.48 1.19
C GLY A 150 14.31 -14.95 -0.17
N PRO A 151 13.10 -15.30 -0.62
CA PRO A 151 12.55 -14.87 -1.90
C PRO A 151 11.98 -13.43 -1.88
N ILE A 152 11.93 -12.78 -0.72
CA ILE A 152 11.30 -11.46 -0.53
C ILE A 152 12.40 -10.42 -0.35
N SER A 153 12.34 -9.36 -1.16
CA SER A 153 13.18 -8.17 -1.01
C SER A 153 12.36 -7.06 -0.38
N ILE A 154 12.85 -6.53 0.75
CA ILE A 154 12.19 -5.48 1.52
C ILE A 154 13.06 -4.24 1.50
N GLN A 155 12.44 -3.08 1.22
CA GLN A 155 13.11 -1.79 1.30
C GLN A 155 12.61 -1.04 2.55
N PRO A 156 13.45 -0.77 3.56
CA PRO A 156 13.02 -0.10 4.80
C PRO A 156 12.38 1.27 4.56
N SER A 157 12.82 2.02 3.55
CA SER A 157 12.27 3.33 3.18
C SER A 157 10.78 3.29 2.83
N GLU A 158 10.28 2.19 2.29
CA GLU A 158 8.85 2.04 1.97
C GLU A 158 7.99 1.96 3.24
N PHE A 159 8.50 1.31 4.28
CA PHE A 159 7.81 1.26 5.58
C PHE A 159 7.90 2.58 6.34
N MET A 160 8.92 3.39 6.08
CA MET A 160 9.09 4.68 6.70
C MET A 160 8.00 5.68 6.30
N LYS A 161 7.53 5.62 5.04
CA LYS A 161 6.49 6.51 4.52
C LYS A 161 5.18 6.43 5.32
N PRO A 162 4.54 5.26 5.50
CA PRO A 162 3.32 5.16 6.30
C PRO A 162 3.52 5.52 7.76
N VAL A 163 4.66 5.15 8.37
CA VAL A 163 4.98 5.52 9.76
C VAL A 163 5.08 7.04 9.89
N PHE A 164 5.76 7.71 8.96
CA PHE A 164 5.87 9.16 8.92
C PHE A 164 4.50 9.84 8.78
N VAL A 165 3.63 9.34 7.89
CA VAL A 165 2.26 9.87 7.72
C VAL A 165 1.45 9.74 9.01
N LEU A 166 1.56 8.60 9.72
CA LEU A 166 0.89 8.40 11.00
C LEU A 166 1.38 9.37 12.07
N ILE A 167 2.68 9.63 12.14
CA ILE A 167 3.26 10.62 13.07
C ILE A 167 2.75 12.02 12.72
N CYS A 168 2.74 12.40 11.43
CA CYS A 168 2.19 13.68 10.99
C CYS A 168 0.74 13.84 11.41
N ALA A 169 -0.10 12.82 11.18
CA ALA A 169 -1.52 12.84 11.53
C ALA A 169 -1.75 13.02 13.04
N THR A 170 -0.95 12.35 13.88
CA THR A 170 -1.04 12.50 15.35
C THR A 170 -0.55 13.86 15.81
N SER A 171 0.51 14.39 15.21
CA SER A 171 1.13 15.67 15.58
C SER A 171 0.28 16.88 15.18
N ILE A 172 -0.38 16.85 14.03
CA ILE A 172 -1.28 17.93 13.58
C ILE A 172 -2.42 18.14 14.58
N ARG A 173 -2.91 17.08 15.19
CA ARG A 173 -4.02 17.16 16.15
C ARG A 173 -3.62 17.77 17.49
N GLU A 174 -2.36 17.62 17.88
CA GLU A 174 -1.84 18.09 19.18
C GLU A 174 -1.25 19.51 19.13
N GLN A 175 -1.46 20.29 18.07
CA GLN A 175 -0.91 21.64 17.89
C GLN A 175 -1.45 22.65 18.92
N HIS A 176 -1.07 22.52 20.18
CA HIS A 176 -1.47 23.41 21.24
C HIS A 176 -0.49 24.58 21.47
N GLU A 177 0.79 24.41 21.17
CA GLU A 177 1.79 25.45 21.37
C GLU A 177 2.49 25.83 20.05
N LYS A 178 2.06 26.92 19.44
CA LYS A 178 2.72 27.51 18.28
C LYS A 178 3.76 28.51 18.73
N LYS A 179 5.03 28.31 18.38
CA LYS A 179 6.06 29.32 18.51
C LYS A 179 6.25 30.06 17.19
N LYS A 180 6.31 31.39 17.26
CA LYS A 180 6.60 32.22 16.09
C LYS A 180 8.11 32.14 15.81
N ILE A 181 8.47 31.56 14.68
CA ILE A 181 9.85 31.52 14.19
C ILE A 181 9.90 32.30 12.88
N LEU A 182 10.63 33.41 12.88
CA LEU A 182 10.71 34.35 11.75
C LEU A 182 9.29 34.86 11.34
N PHE A 183 8.76 34.33 10.24
CA PHE A 183 7.45 34.71 9.68
C PHE A 183 6.35 33.65 9.86
N PHE A 184 6.73 32.46 10.36
CA PHE A 184 5.81 31.32 10.45
C PHE A 184 5.54 30.92 11.90
N TYR A 185 4.30 30.50 12.17
CA TYR A 185 3.92 29.84 13.41
C TYR A 185 4.17 28.34 13.27
N VAL A 186 5.19 27.83 13.94
CA VAL A 186 5.62 26.43 13.85
C VAL A 186 5.55 25.78 15.22
N SER A 187 5.01 24.57 15.29
CA SER A 187 5.10 23.73 16.49
C SER A 187 6.42 22.98 16.52
N LYS A 188 6.92 22.64 17.73
CA LYS A 188 8.13 21.82 17.89
C LYS A 188 8.05 20.52 17.10
N GLU A 189 6.89 19.91 17.05
CA GLU A 189 6.63 18.67 16.34
C GLU A 189 6.77 18.83 14.82
N MET A 190 6.27 19.93 14.27
CA MET A 190 6.48 20.25 12.85
C MET A 190 7.95 20.40 12.48
N MET A 191 8.76 20.97 13.37
CA MET A 191 10.21 21.07 13.15
C MET A 191 10.88 19.72 13.12
N ILE A 192 10.55 18.83 14.07
CA ILE A 192 11.07 17.46 14.13
C ILE A 192 10.69 16.70 12.88
N LEU A 193 9.42 16.80 12.45
CA LEU A 193 8.92 16.13 11.27
C LEU A 193 9.56 16.66 9.98
N THR A 194 9.75 17.98 9.88
CA THR A 194 10.44 18.57 8.73
C THR A 194 11.90 18.12 8.69
N GLY A 195 12.57 18.09 9.84
CA GLY A 195 13.93 17.55 9.93
C GLY A 195 14.01 16.07 9.51
N ALA A 196 13.11 15.24 10.02
CA ALA A 196 13.03 13.84 9.63
C ALA A 196 12.76 13.68 8.13
N PHE A 197 11.86 14.48 7.55
CA PHE A 197 11.58 14.46 6.11
C PHE A 197 12.83 14.81 5.29
N ILE A 198 13.57 15.84 5.65
CA ILE A 198 14.83 16.23 4.98
C ILE A 198 15.84 15.10 5.03
N VAL A 199 15.99 14.46 6.20
CA VAL A 199 16.90 13.31 6.36
C VAL A 199 16.47 12.14 5.46
N ILE A 200 15.17 11.83 5.42
CA ILE A 200 14.62 10.76 4.58
C ILE A 200 14.90 11.01 3.10
N VAL A 201 14.60 12.23 2.64
CA VAL A 201 14.83 12.62 1.24
C VAL A 201 16.33 12.62 0.92
N GLY A 202 17.15 13.15 1.81
CA GLY A 202 18.61 13.15 1.63
C GLY A 202 19.20 11.76 1.54
N LEU A 203 18.70 10.80 2.35
CA LEU A 203 19.16 9.40 2.31
C LEU A 203 18.70 8.65 1.06
N GLN A 204 17.57 9.06 0.45
CA GLN A 204 17.09 8.45 -0.80
C GLN A 204 17.75 9.03 -2.05
N TRP A 205 18.38 10.19 -1.95
CA TRP A 205 19.06 10.84 -3.09
C TRP A 205 20.42 10.21 -3.40
N TRP A 206 21.00 9.46 -2.48
CA TRP A 206 22.26 8.73 -2.64
C TRP A 206 22.00 7.29 -3.05
#